data_0c8191574572c6967bff895473f3f407
#
_entry.id   0c8191574572c6967bff895473f3f407
#
_cell.length_a   1.000
_cell.length_b   1.000
_cell.length_c   1.000
_cell.angle_alpha   90.00
_cell.angle_beta   90.00
_cell.angle_gamma   90.00
#
_symmetry.space_group_name_H-M   'P 1'
#
loop_
_entity.id
_entity.type
_entity.pdbx_description
1 polymer ?
#
loop_
_entity_poly.entity_id
_entity_poly.type
_entity_poly.pdbx_seq_one_letter_code
_entity_poly.pdbx_strand_id
1 'polypeptide(L)'
;MLDEGFWAEIKVAGEHLRLFSERNALGVQASVYNVNTKSWIAPSEPVEDIQQGKEKAAAYAEAHLKRIANLELPPLMWKRSRSA
;
A
#
# COMPACT_ATOMS: atom_id res chain seq x y z
N MET A 1 0.42 -3.59 -23.43
CA MET A 1 1.21 -3.80 -22.22
C MET A 1 0.30 -4.30 -21.11
N LEU A 2 0.74 -5.31 -20.39
CA LEU A 2 -0.02 -5.82 -19.26
C LEU A 2 0.35 -5.05 -18.00
N ASP A 3 -0.64 -4.44 -17.40
CA ASP A 3 -0.45 -3.84 -16.09
C ASP A 3 -0.42 -4.95 -15.04
N GLU A 4 0.37 -4.73 -14.01
CA GLU A 4 0.52 -5.67 -12.93
C GLU A 4 0.35 -4.91 -11.62
N GLY A 5 -0.42 -5.47 -10.70
CA GLY A 5 -0.67 -4.81 -9.45
C GLY A 5 -0.86 -5.80 -8.31
N PHE A 6 -0.44 -5.36 -7.14
CA PHE A 6 -0.65 -6.09 -5.90
C PHE A 6 -1.21 -5.14 -4.86
N TRP A 7 -2.06 -5.65 -4.00
CA TRP A 7 -2.62 -4.86 -2.91
C TRP A 7 -2.75 -5.70 -1.66
N ALA A 8 -2.70 -5.03 -0.52
CA ALA A 8 -2.92 -5.65 0.77
C ALA A 8 -3.83 -4.77 1.59
N GLU A 9 -4.56 -5.38 2.49
CA GLU A 9 -5.51 -4.66 3.35
C GLU A 9 -5.13 -4.88 4.80
N ILE A 10 -5.19 -3.80 5.58
CA ILE A 10 -4.95 -3.83 7.01
C ILE A 10 -6.20 -3.37 7.72
N LYS A 11 -6.67 -4.19 8.66
CA LYS A 11 -7.75 -3.83 9.57
C LYS A 11 -7.30 -4.15 10.98
N VAL A 12 -6.96 -3.13 11.75
CA VAL A 12 -6.46 -3.31 13.11
C VAL A 12 -6.90 -2.15 13.98
N ALA A 13 -7.46 -2.44 15.15
CA ALA A 13 -7.85 -1.44 16.15
C ALA A 13 -8.67 -0.28 15.56
N GLY A 14 -9.58 -0.58 14.64
CA GLY A 14 -10.42 0.43 14.00
C GLY A 14 -9.79 1.12 12.80
N GLU A 15 -8.50 0.88 12.54
CA GLU A 15 -7.83 1.43 11.36
C GLU A 15 -8.06 0.53 10.15
N HIS A 16 -8.28 1.15 9.00
CA HIS A 16 -8.48 0.42 7.75
C HIS A 16 -7.66 1.06 6.65
N LEU A 17 -6.60 0.37 6.24
CA LEU A 17 -5.67 0.87 5.21
C LEU A 17 -5.61 -0.10 4.04
N ARG A 18 -5.35 0.44 2.86
CA ARG A 18 -5.05 -0.37 1.67
C ARG A 18 -3.71 0.07 1.11
N LEU A 19 -2.85 -0.91 0.88
CA LEU A 19 -1.51 -0.71 0.35
C LEU A 19 -1.46 -1.21 -1.09
N PHE A 20 -0.76 -0.48 -1.94
CA PHE A 20 -0.67 -0.83 -3.36
C PHE A 20 0.77 -0.81 -3.85
N SER A 21 1.11 -1.77 -4.69
CA SER A 21 2.33 -1.79 -5.47
C SER A 21 1.93 -2.15 -6.89
N GLU A 22 1.98 -1.19 -7.80
CA GLU A 22 1.38 -1.33 -9.13
C GLU A 22 2.32 -0.89 -10.23
N ARG A 23 2.30 -1.65 -11.32
CA ARG A 23 3.05 -1.32 -12.54
C ARG A 23 2.08 -0.83 -13.60
N ASN A 24 2.39 0.30 -14.19
CA ASN A 24 1.62 0.85 -15.29
C ASN A 24 2.57 1.45 -16.33
N ALA A 25 2.03 2.19 -17.30
CA ALA A 25 2.83 2.78 -18.38
C ALA A 25 3.93 3.72 -17.88
N LEU A 26 3.78 4.28 -16.68
CA LEU A 26 4.74 5.21 -16.09
C LEU A 26 5.79 4.50 -15.23
N GLY A 27 5.69 3.19 -15.05
CA GLY A 27 6.58 2.41 -14.22
C GLY A 27 5.87 1.82 -13.03
N VAL A 28 6.61 1.48 -11.98
CA VAL A 28 6.04 0.91 -10.76
C VAL A 28 5.88 1.99 -9.71
N GLN A 29 4.76 1.96 -9.00
CA GLN A 29 4.44 2.95 -7.97
C GLN A 29 3.89 2.28 -6.72
N ALA A 30 4.23 2.85 -5.57
CA ALA A 30 3.71 2.44 -4.28
C ALA A 30 2.76 3.51 -3.75
N SER A 31 1.70 3.09 -3.07
CA SER A 31 0.76 4.02 -2.44
C SER A 31 0.05 3.38 -1.27
N VAL A 32 -0.47 4.21 -0.37
CA VAL A 32 -1.23 3.76 0.80
C VAL A 32 -2.46 4.65 0.95
N TYR A 33 -3.61 4.02 1.06
CA TYR A 33 -4.90 4.71 1.16
C TYR A 33 -5.56 4.42 2.52
N ASN A 34 -6.07 5.47 3.16
CA ASN A 34 -6.85 5.33 4.39
C ASN A 34 -8.33 5.26 4.02
N VAL A 35 -8.93 4.08 4.19
CA VAL A 35 -10.32 3.85 3.81
C VAL A 35 -11.28 4.62 4.71
N ASN A 36 -10.96 4.75 6.00
CA ASN A 36 -11.83 5.46 6.95
C ASN A 36 -11.95 6.95 6.65
N THR A 37 -10.83 7.58 6.33
CA THR A 37 -10.80 9.02 6.05
C THR A 37 -10.96 9.34 4.56
N LYS A 38 -10.93 8.32 3.71
CA LYS A 38 -11.00 8.44 2.25
C LYS A 38 -9.91 9.37 1.71
N SER A 39 -8.70 9.21 2.24
CA SER A 39 -7.56 10.03 1.84
C SER A 39 -6.30 9.18 1.67
N TRP A 40 -5.38 9.67 0.84
CA TRP A 40 -4.10 9.02 0.65
C TRP A 40 -3.15 9.38 1.77
N ILE A 41 -2.60 8.36 2.45
CA ILE A 41 -1.53 8.56 3.42
C ILE A 41 -0.23 8.78 2.66
N ALA A 42 -0.02 7.98 1.63
CA ALA A 42 1.10 8.12 0.71
C ALA A 42 0.54 8.05 -0.70
N PRO A 43 0.48 9.18 -1.42
CA PRO A 43 0.09 9.16 -2.82
C PRO A 43 1.15 8.45 -3.66
N SER A 44 0.81 8.10 -4.87
CA SER A 44 1.68 7.31 -5.75
C SER A 44 3.12 7.81 -5.74
N GLU A 45 4.05 6.93 -5.39
CA GLU A 45 5.47 7.21 -5.35
C GLU A 45 6.20 6.22 -6.25
N PRO A 46 7.06 6.69 -7.17
CA PRO A 46 7.78 5.80 -8.08
C PRO A 46 8.79 4.95 -7.31
N VAL A 47 8.87 3.68 -7.72
CA VAL A 47 9.84 2.71 -7.18
C VAL A 47 10.43 1.92 -8.34
N GLU A 48 11.43 1.11 -8.07
CA GLU A 48 12.13 0.38 -9.13
C GLU A 48 11.39 -0.87 -9.59
N ASP A 49 10.75 -1.59 -8.67
CA ASP A 49 10.04 -2.82 -9.00
C ASP A 49 8.91 -3.09 -8.01
N ILE A 50 8.15 -4.15 -8.29
CA ILE A 50 6.99 -4.52 -7.47
C ILE A 50 7.38 -4.84 -6.03
N GLN A 51 8.50 -5.54 -5.82
CA GLN A 51 8.95 -5.88 -4.47
C GLN A 51 9.31 -4.63 -3.67
N GLN A 52 10.02 -3.69 -4.28
CA GLN A 52 10.34 -2.42 -3.64
C GLN A 52 9.06 -1.63 -3.33
N GLY A 53 8.09 -1.69 -4.23
CA GLY A 53 6.78 -1.05 -4.01
C GLY A 53 6.07 -1.61 -2.79
N LYS A 54 6.08 -2.93 -2.63
CA LYS A 54 5.49 -3.57 -1.45
C LYS A 54 6.20 -3.13 -0.17
N GLU A 55 7.53 -3.11 -0.18
CA GLU A 55 8.32 -2.71 0.98
C GLU A 55 8.07 -1.24 1.35
N LYS A 56 7.99 -0.38 0.35
CA LYS A 56 7.76 1.04 0.58
C LYS A 56 6.37 1.32 1.12
N ALA A 57 5.36 0.70 0.55
CA ALA A 57 3.98 0.82 1.03
C ALA A 57 3.88 0.32 2.47
N ALA A 58 4.51 -0.82 2.79
CA ALA A 58 4.52 -1.35 4.14
C ALA A 58 5.19 -0.38 5.12
N ALA A 59 6.29 0.25 4.72
CA ALA A 59 6.99 1.22 5.57
C ALA A 59 6.12 2.43 5.87
N TYR A 60 5.40 2.95 4.88
CA TYR A 60 4.48 4.07 5.09
C TYR A 60 3.32 3.69 6.01
N ALA A 61 2.74 2.50 5.81
CA ALA A 61 1.65 2.03 6.66
C ALA A 61 2.12 1.84 8.10
N GLU A 62 3.30 1.27 8.29
CA GLU A 62 3.87 1.06 9.62
C GLU A 62 4.10 2.39 10.33
N ALA A 63 4.70 3.35 9.66
CA ALA A 63 4.95 4.67 10.23
C ALA A 63 3.65 5.36 10.63
N HIS A 64 2.61 5.24 9.79
CA HIS A 64 1.31 5.81 10.08
C HIS A 64 0.69 5.18 11.34
N LEU A 65 0.67 3.86 11.42
CA LEU A 65 0.07 3.15 12.55
C LEU A 65 0.80 3.44 13.86
N LYS A 66 2.11 3.57 13.84
CA LYS A 66 2.89 3.93 15.02
C LYS A 66 2.59 5.35 15.46
N ARG A 67 2.48 6.27 14.52
CA ARG A 67 2.27 7.68 14.82
C ARG A 67 0.90 7.94 15.43
N ILE A 68 -0.16 7.32 14.89
CA ILE A 68 -1.53 7.64 15.32
C ILE A 68 -2.03 6.80 16.50
N ALA A 69 -1.53 5.57 16.66
CA ALA A 69 -2.09 4.64 17.64
C ALA A 69 -1.05 3.75 18.30
N ASN A 70 0.24 3.96 18.03
CA ASN A 70 1.33 3.14 18.54
C ASN A 70 1.09 1.64 18.25
N LEU A 71 0.60 1.35 17.07
CA LEU A 71 0.31 -0.01 16.62
C LEU A 71 1.43 -0.54 15.76
N GLU A 72 1.65 -1.86 15.85
CA GLU A 72 2.56 -2.54 14.95
C GLU A 72 1.86 -2.92 13.66
N LEU A 73 2.63 -3.02 12.58
CA LEU A 73 2.10 -3.46 11.30
C LEU A 73 1.79 -4.96 11.39
N PRO A 74 0.54 -5.37 11.16
CA PRO A 74 0.22 -6.80 11.12
C PRO A 74 0.83 -7.47 9.88
N PRO A 75 0.91 -8.80 9.87
CA PRO A 75 1.37 -9.50 8.66
C PRO A 75 0.53 -9.13 7.45
N LEU A 76 1.20 -8.88 6.33
CA LEU A 76 0.53 -8.49 5.10
C LEU A 76 0.31 -9.69 4.20
N MET A 77 -0.89 -9.77 3.63
CA MET A 77 -1.23 -10.78 2.64
C MET A 77 -1.49 -10.05 1.32
N TRP A 78 -0.46 -10.01 0.48
CA TRP A 78 -0.57 -9.36 -0.81
C TRP A 78 -1.40 -10.18 -1.77
N LYS A 79 -2.37 -9.54 -2.39
CA LYS A 79 -3.22 -10.15 -3.41
C LYS A 79 -2.91 -9.51 -4.76
N ARG A 80 -2.98 -10.31 -5.79
CA ARG A 80 -2.79 -9.79 -7.14
C ARG A 80 -4.08 -9.13 -7.62
N SER A 81 -3.97 -7.89 -8.01
CA SER A 81 -5.10 -7.21 -8.64
C SER A 81 -5.10 -7.54 -10.12
N ARG A 82 -6.30 -7.65 -10.68
CA ARG A 82 -6.45 -7.85 -12.11
C ARG A 82 -6.53 -6.51 -12.82
N SER A 83 -5.69 -6.37 -13.80
CA SER A 83 -5.83 -5.31 -14.75
C SER A 83 -6.99 -5.64 -15.69
N ALA A 84 -7.91 -4.76 -15.80
CA ALA A 84 -9.03 -4.95 -16.72
C ALA A 84 -8.58 -4.72 -18.17
#